data_e4fe4395f2b55c0328322544c96cd972
#
_entry.id   e4fe4395f2b55c0328322544c96cd972
#
_cell.length_a   1.000
_cell.length_b   1.000
_cell.length_c   1.000
_cell.angle_alpha   90.00
_cell.angle_beta   90.00
_cell.angle_gamma   90.00
#
_symmetry.space_group_name_H-M   'P 1'
#
loop_
_entity.id
_entity.type
_entity.pdbx_description
1 polymer ?
#
loop_
_entity_poly.entity_id
_entity_poly.type
_entity_poly.pdbx_seq_one_letter_code
_entity_poly.pdbx_strand_id
1 'polypeptide(L)'
;MRILPRLPHRRHLALVLALAPLAACGILSSPRPDPTHFFTLSTPAPESGRTSSLTIGMGPNIWPGYLDRPQMVTRLDDERIVLSPTERWAEPLRTQFERGLAFQLMGDLGTDEVVVFPWWPSRQINAVVGVNVRAFEANADGSAHLDAVWTVKDGHREHTLLTGQRSIREPISPGGTEQAVAALGRALGELGDAIASDVQRAVR
;
A
#
# COMPACT_ATOMS: atom_id res chain seq x y z
N MET A 1 60.12 14.01 70.69
CA MET A 1 60.26 13.39 69.40
C MET A 1 58.93 12.70 69.10
N ARG A 2 58.02 13.37 68.36
CA ARG A 2 56.66 12.86 68.05
C ARG A 2 56.66 12.40 66.60
N ILE A 3 56.42 11.12 66.40
CA ILE A 3 56.29 10.51 65.08
C ILE A 3 54.80 10.57 64.69
N LEU A 4 54.51 11.24 63.57
CA LEU A 4 53.13 11.27 62.98
C LEU A 4 52.98 10.11 62.03
N PRO A 5 51.83 9.35 62.07
CA PRO A 5 51.59 8.26 61.15
C PRO A 5 51.14 8.78 59.78
N ARG A 6 51.70 8.23 58.72
CA ARG A 6 51.33 8.44 57.32
C ARG A 6 50.03 7.71 56.99
N LEU A 7 49.03 8.41 56.52
CA LEU A 7 47.75 7.88 55.99
C LEU A 7 47.92 7.37 54.54
N PRO A 8 47.68 6.09 54.23
CA PRO A 8 47.80 5.53 52.89
C PRO A 8 46.52 5.59 52.05
N HIS A 9 45.47 6.36 52.40
CA HIS A 9 44.12 6.21 51.83
C HIS A 9 43.81 7.11 50.63
N ARG A 10 44.71 8.00 50.22
CA ARG A 10 44.44 8.97 49.12
C ARG A 10 44.51 8.34 47.71
N ARG A 11 45.20 7.25 47.53
CA ARG A 11 45.34 6.60 46.18
C ARG A 11 44.17 5.76 45.77
N HIS A 12 43.43 5.16 46.68
CA HIS A 12 42.26 4.34 46.38
C HIS A 12 41.01 5.19 46.15
N LEU A 13 40.90 6.39 46.75
CA LEU A 13 39.76 7.27 46.57
C LEU A 13 39.75 7.92 45.16
N ALA A 14 40.95 8.19 44.61
CA ALA A 14 41.05 8.76 43.23
C ALA A 14 40.71 7.70 42.17
N LEU A 15 40.95 6.41 42.43
CA LEU A 15 40.62 5.34 41.46
C LEU A 15 39.14 5.03 41.39
N VAL A 16 38.41 5.15 42.51
CA VAL A 16 36.95 4.94 42.55
C VAL A 16 36.19 6.11 41.88
N LEU A 17 36.72 7.34 41.98
CA LEU A 17 36.06 8.47 41.33
C LEU A 17 36.27 8.52 39.81
N ALA A 18 37.31 7.86 39.28
CA ALA A 18 37.56 7.79 37.84
C ALA A 18 36.73 6.71 37.11
N LEU A 19 36.15 5.74 37.79
CA LEU A 19 35.29 4.70 37.19
C LEU A 19 33.81 5.07 37.18
N ALA A 20 33.38 6.09 37.92
CA ALA A 20 31.97 6.49 38.00
C ALA A 20 31.35 7.03 36.66
N PRO A 21 32.09 7.69 35.76
CA PRO A 21 31.46 8.21 34.52
C PRO A 21 31.25 7.12 33.44
N LEU A 22 31.86 5.95 33.53
CA LEU A 22 31.64 4.89 32.53
C LEU A 22 30.33 4.13 32.72
N ALA A 23 29.76 4.12 33.92
CA ALA A 23 28.49 3.46 34.19
C ALA A 23 27.25 4.32 33.74
N ALA A 24 27.42 5.61 33.52
CA ALA A 24 26.32 6.53 33.15
C ALA A 24 25.93 6.43 31.66
N CYS A 25 26.80 5.93 30.78
CA CYS A 25 26.50 5.80 29.36
C CYS A 25 25.58 4.59 29.01
N GLY A 26 25.42 3.63 29.91
CA GLY A 26 24.60 2.42 29.67
C GLY A 26 23.10 2.58 30.02
N ILE A 27 22.70 3.62 30.74
CA ILE A 27 21.34 3.77 31.29
C ILE A 27 20.43 4.58 30.36
N LEU A 28 20.98 5.25 29.32
CA LEU A 28 20.22 6.18 28.45
C LEU A 28 19.75 5.57 27.13
N SER A 29 19.93 4.28 26.90
CA SER A 29 19.57 3.63 25.65
C SER A 29 18.61 2.44 25.87
N SER A 30 17.49 2.67 26.57
CA SER A 30 16.37 1.76 26.38
C SER A 30 15.86 1.97 24.94
N PRO A 31 15.89 0.94 24.07
CA PRO A 31 15.30 1.05 22.75
C PRO A 31 13.85 1.45 22.92
N ARG A 32 13.48 2.64 22.40
CA ARG A 32 12.05 2.98 22.33
C ARG A 32 11.40 1.98 21.39
N PRO A 33 10.25 1.40 21.74
CA PRO A 33 9.49 0.58 20.81
C PRO A 33 9.30 1.37 19.51
N ASP A 34 9.55 0.74 18.37
CA ASP A 34 9.24 1.35 17.08
C ASP A 34 7.72 1.54 16.99
N PRO A 35 7.20 2.78 16.89
CA PRO A 35 5.77 3.03 16.81
C PRO A 35 5.18 2.74 15.43
N THR A 36 5.92 2.07 14.55
CA THR A 36 5.48 1.81 13.18
C THR A 36 4.40 0.73 13.13
N HIS A 37 3.29 1.05 12.48
CA HIS A 37 2.19 0.14 12.18
C HIS A 37 2.16 -0.16 10.69
N PHE A 38 1.97 -1.44 10.35
CA PHE A 38 1.92 -1.90 8.96
C PHE A 38 0.50 -2.29 8.59
N PHE A 39 0.08 -1.88 7.40
CA PHE A 39 -1.25 -2.10 6.86
C PHE A 39 -1.19 -2.84 5.54
N THR A 40 -2.22 -3.65 5.28
CA THR A 40 -2.44 -4.31 3.99
C THR A 40 -3.81 -3.89 3.45
N LEU A 41 -3.89 -3.67 2.15
CA LEU A 41 -5.16 -3.40 1.50
C LEU A 41 -6.02 -4.67 1.54
N SER A 42 -7.17 -4.56 2.19
CA SER A 42 -8.13 -5.66 2.21
C SER A 42 -8.94 -5.66 0.92
N THR A 43 -8.95 -6.78 0.24
CA THR A 43 -9.82 -7.02 -0.91
C THR A 43 -10.74 -8.18 -0.58
N PRO A 44 -12.05 -8.07 -0.86
CA PRO A 44 -12.95 -9.20 -0.72
C PRO A 44 -12.42 -10.38 -1.52
N ALA A 45 -12.50 -11.58 -0.96
CA ALA A 45 -12.24 -12.79 -1.75
C ALA A 45 -13.34 -12.91 -2.80
N PRO A 46 -13.02 -13.25 -4.06
CA PRO A 46 -14.05 -13.51 -5.06
C PRO A 46 -14.94 -14.63 -4.58
N GLU A 47 -16.24 -14.46 -4.72
CA GLU A 47 -17.18 -15.57 -4.52
C GLU A 47 -16.90 -16.64 -5.59
N SER A 48 -16.60 -17.85 -5.12
CA SER A 48 -16.12 -18.93 -5.98
C SER A 48 -17.22 -19.45 -6.90
N GLY A 49 -16.98 -19.43 -8.17
CA GLY A 49 -17.83 -20.02 -9.17
C GLY A 49 -17.32 -19.67 -10.57
N ARG A 50 -16.39 -20.48 -11.10
CA ARG A 50 -15.98 -20.31 -12.49
C ARG A 50 -17.19 -20.53 -13.41
N THR A 51 -17.64 -19.44 -14.03
CA THR A 51 -18.74 -19.44 -15.02
C THR A 51 -18.25 -19.03 -16.41
N SER A 52 -16.98 -18.59 -16.51
CA SER A 52 -16.38 -18.07 -17.73
C SER A 52 -15.02 -18.73 -18.02
N SER A 53 -14.71 -18.90 -19.30
CA SER A 53 -13.40 -19.34 -19.78
C SER A 53 -12.51 -18.17 -20.25
N LEU A 54 -12.88 -16.94 -19.94
CA LEU A 54 -12.11 -15.75 -20.34
C LEU A 54 -10.77 -15.71 -19.61
N THR A 55 -9.71 -15.43 -20.36
CA THR A 55 -8.41 -15.08 -19.83
C THR A 55 -8.21 -13.59 -20.01
N ILE A 56 -8.03 -12.86 -18.91
CA ILE A 56 -7.83 -11.41 -18.91
C ILE A 56 -6.38 -11.09 -18.56
N GLY A 57 -5.70 -10.32 -19.41
CA GLY A 57 -4.42 -9.71 -19.10
C GLY A 57 -4.65 -8.37 -18.40
N MET A 58 -3.97 -8.12 -17.28
CA MET A 58 -4.04 -6.85 -16.57
C MET A 58 -2.69 -6.13 -16.57
N GLY A 59 -2.62 -4.99 -17.24
CA GLY A 59 -1.42 -4.14 -17.34
C GLY A 59 -0.85 -4.03 -18.76
N PRO A 60 0.26 -3.30 -18.94
CA PRO A 60 0.97 -2.56 -17.89
C PRO A 60 0.14 -1.41 -17.31
N ASN A 61 0.20 -1.25 -15.98
CA ASN A 61 -0.53 -0.20 -15.28
C ASN A 61 0.37 1.02 -15.04
N ILE A 62 -0.20 2.22 -15.09
CA ILE A 62 0.48 3.48 -14.77
C ILE A 62 0.12 3.87 -13.35
N TRP A 63 1.12 4.25 -12.58
CA TRP A 63 1.01 4.54 -11.15
C TRP A 63 1.66 5.89 -10.82
N PRO A 64 1.04 6.76 -10.01
CA PRO A 64 1.64 8.04 -9.67
C PRO A 64 2.81 7.87 -8.69
N GLY A 65 3.95 8.48 -9.02
CA GLY A 65 5.19 8.30 -8.26
C GLY A 65 5.11 8.75 -6.79
N TYR A 66 4.20 9.66 -6.43
CA TYR A 66 4.05 10.10 -5.05
C TYR A 66 3.44 9.02 -4.14
N LEU A 67 2.78 8.00 -4.71
CA LEU A 67 2.26 6.82 -4.00
C LEU A 67 3.26 5.64 -3.97
N ASP A 68 4.35 5.70 -4.73
CA ASP A 68 5.35 4.64 -4.79
C ASP A 68 6.32 4.74 -3.60
N ARG A 69 5.77 4.54 -2.41
CA ARG A 69 6.48 4.64 -1.13
C ARG A 69 5.82 3.81 -0.05
N PRO A 70 6.56 3.42 0.99
CA PRO A 70 5.98 2.64 2.09
C PRO A 70 5.07 3.46 3.01
N GLN A 71 5.24 4.79 3.10
CA GLN A 71 4.41 5.63 3.97
C GLN A 71 3.01 5.78 3.41
N MET A 72 2.02 5.74 4.29
CA MET A 72 0.67 6.12 3.93
C MET A 72 0.60 7.61 3.62
N VAL A 73 -0.12 7.94 2.55
CA VAL A 73 -0.29 9.30 2.04
C VAL A 73 -1.69 9.78 2.39
N THR A 74 -1.78 11.00 2.91
CA THR A 74 -3.05 11.72 3.08
C THR A 74 -2.98 13.03 2.29
N ARG A 75 -3.95 13.28 1.44
CA ARG A 75 -4.10 14.52 0.70
C ARG A 75 -4.78 15.56 1.57
N LEU A 76 -4.16 16.71 1.72
CA LEU A 76 -4.72 17.84 2.47
C LEU A 76 -5.58 18.73 1.58
N ASP A 77 -5.09 19.02 0.40
CA ASP A 77 -5.71 19.84 -0.66
C ASP A 77 -5.09 19.52 -2.02
N ASP A 78 -5.39 20.31 -3.03
CA ASP A 78 -4.97 20.04 -4.41
C ASP A 78 -3.44 20.03 -4.57
N GLU A 79 -2.70 20.80 -3.77
CA GLU A 79 -1.24 20.94 -3.88
C GLU A 79 -0.47 20.16 -2.81
N ARG A 80 -1.09 19.80 -1.67
CA ARG A 80 -0.37 19.29 -0.50
C ARG A 80 -0.79 17.89 -0.12
N ILE A 81 0.21 17.07 0.14
CA ILE A 81 0.08 15.75 0.75
C ILE A 81 0.90 15.67 2.03
N VAL A 82 0.50 14.83 2.96
CA VAL A 82 1.25 14.48 4.17
C VAL A 82 1.56 12.99 4.15
N LEU A 83 2.79 12.67 4.57
CA LEU A 83 3.24 11.30 4.75
C LEU A 83 3.11 10.93 6.22
N SER A 84 2.48 9.80 6.51
CA SER A 84 2.42 9.33 7.89
C SER A 84 3.82 9.02 8.41
N PRO A 85 4.17 9.49 9.61
CA PRO A 85 5.45 9.14 10.23
C PRO A 85 5.49 7.68 10.71
N THR A 86 4.35 7.07 11.02
CA THR A 86 4.25 5.77 11.70
C THR A 86 3.45 4.72 10.93
N GLU A 87 2.51 5.11 10.07
CA GLU A 87 1.71 4.15 9.31
C GLU A 87 2.36 3.87 7.94
N ARG A 88 2.51 2.59 7.63
CA ARG A 88 3.16 2.12 6.41
C ARG A 88 2.38 0.99 5.76
N TRP A 89 2.50 0.91 4.46
CA TRP A 89 2.09 -0.28 3.74
C TRP A 89 3.08 -1.42 4.00
N ALA A 90 2.58 -2.62 4.28
CA ALA A 90 3.40 -3.81 4.50
C ALA A 90 4.09 -4.30 3.23
N GLU A 91 3.51 -4.00 2.08
CA GLU A 91 4.02 -4.24 0.73
C GLU A 91 3.84 -2.98 -0.13
N PRO A 92 4.51 -2.83 -1.28
CA PRO A 92 4.25 -1.73 -2.20
C PRO A 92 2.75 -1.62 -2.52
N LEU A 93 2.16 -0.43 -2.32
CA LEU A 93 0.73 -0.20 -2.51
C LEU A 93 0.26 -0.57 -3.92
N ARG A 94 1.10 -0.30 -4.93
CA ARG A 94 0.86 -0.70 -6.31
C ARG A 94 0.62 -2.22 -6.44
N THR A 95 1.47 -3.03 -5.80
CA THR A 95 1.35 -4.50 -5.85
C THR A 95 0.06 -4.97 -5.19
N GLN A 96 -0.31 -4.35 -4.06
CA GLN A 96 -1.55 -4.67 -3.37
C GLN A 96 -2.78 -4.28 -4.19
N PHE A 97 -2.75 -3.09 -4.83
CA PHE A 97 -3.78 -2.62 -5.73
C PHE A 97 -3.97 -3.56 -6.93
N GLU A 98 -2.88 -3.92 -7.61
CA GLU A 98 -2.92 -4.82 -8.77
C GLU A 98 -3.46 -6.20 -8.40
N ARG A 99 -3.02 -6.76 -7.28
CA ARG A 99 -3.52 -8.03 -6.76
C ARG A 99 -5.00 -7.95 -6.40
N GLY A 100 -5.41 -6.89 -5.71
CA GLY A 100 -6.79 -6.68 -5.30
C GLY A 100 -7.72 -6.49 -6.48
N LEU A 101 -7.32 -5.69 -7.46
CA LEU A 101 -8.10 -5.51 -8.69
C LEU A 101 -8.22 -6.82 -9.49
N ALA A 102 -7.14 -7.60 -9.56
CA ALA A 102 -7.20 -8.91 -10.22
C ALA A 102 -8.21 -9.85 -9.54
N PHE A 103 -8.23 -9.90 -8.20
CA PHE A 103 -9.21 -10.70 -7.46
C PHE A 103 -10.65 -10.22 -7.67
N GLN A 104 -10.87 -8.90 -7.68
CA GLN A 104 -12.19 -8.36 -7.97
C GLN A 104 -12.66 -8.77 -9.38
N LEU A 105 -11.80 -8.57 -10.38
CA LEU A 105 -12.10 -8.96 -11.76
C LEU A 105 -12.36 -10.47 -11.91
N MET A 106 -11.64 -11.32 -11.18
CA MET A 106 -11.90 -12.77 -11.16
C MET A 106 -13.33 -13.05 -10.70
N GLY A 107 -13.77 -12.44 -9.59
CA GLY A 107 -15.13 -12.59 -9.07
C GLY A 107 -16.19 -12.11 -10.05
N ASP A 108 -16.08 -10.89 -10.51
CA ASP A 108 -17.09 -10.23 -11.32
C ASP A 108 -17.23 -10.82 -12.73
N LEU A 109 -16.13 -11.32 -13.29
CA LEU A 109 -16.12 -12.00 -14.60
C LEU A 109 -16.33 -13.50 -14.52
N GLY A 110 -16.39 -14.06 -13.33
CA GLY A 110 -16.53 -15.50 -13.10
C GLY A 110 -15.38 -16.30 -13.72
N THR A 111 -14.16 -15.81 -13.66
CA THR A 111 -12.97 -16.46 -14.23
C THR A 111 -11.85 -16.62 -13.21
N ASP A 112 -11.09 -17.70 -13.31
CA ASP A 112 -9.87 -17.90 -12.51
C ASP A 112 -8.60 -17.33 -13.20
N GLU A 113 -8.78 -16.78 -14.40
CA GLU A 113 -7.69 -16.47 -15.32
C GLU A 113 -7.52 -14.96 -15.51
N VAL A 114 -7.17 -14.24 -14.44
CA VAL A 114 -6.67 -12.85 -14.54
C VAL A 114 -5.16 -12.85 -14.33
N VAL A 115 -4.41 -12.50 -15.37
CA VAL A 115 -2.94 -12.54 -15.40
C VAL A 115 -2.37 -11.15 -15.34
N VAL A 116 -1.63 -10.84 -14.27
CA VAL A 116 -0.97 -9.53 -14.12
C VAL A 116 0.31 -9.49 -14.97
N PHE A 117 0.53 -8.35 -15.64
CA PHE A 117 1.75 -8.11 -16.43
C PHE A 117 3.01 -8.15 -15.52
N PRO A 118 4.13 -8.72 -15.98
CA PRO A 118 4.39 -9.27 -17.34
C PRO A 118 3.92 -10.74 -17.49
N TRP A 119 3.40 -11.07 -18.66
CA TRP A 119 3.07 -12.44 -19.05
C TRP A 119 3.84 -12.87 -20.31
N TRP A 120 3.89 -14.18 -20.54
CA TRP A 120 4.57 -14.73 -21.70
C TRP A 120 3.81 -14.39 -23.00
N PRO A 121 4.53 -14.05 -24.12
CA PRO A 121 3.89 -13.71 -25.40
C PRO A 121 2.99 -14.82 -25.94
N SER A 122 3.28 -16.10 -25.63
CA SER A 122 2.50 -17.27 -26.04
C SER A 122 1.21 -17.44 -25.28
N ARG A 123 0.98 -16.69 -24.18
CA ARG A 123 -0.25 -16.76 -23.41
C ARG A 123 -1.42 -16.24 -24.23
N GLN A 124 -2.43 -17.11 -24.43
CA GLN A 124 -3.68 -16.68 -25.04
C GLN A 124 -4.46 -15.83 -24.06
N ILE A 125 -4.78 -14.60 -24.45
CA ILE A 125 -5.52 -13.61 -23.67
C ILE A 125 -6.70 -13.17 -24.53
N ASN A 126 -7.90 -13.10 -23.95
CA ASN A 126 -9.09 -12.65 -24.65
C ASN A 126 -9.22 -11.13 -24.67
N ALA A 127 -8.92 -10.49 -23.56
CA ALA A 127 -8.89 -9.03 -23.46
C ALA A 127 -7.77 -8.56 -22.52
N VAL A 128 -7.24 -7.38 -22.77
CA VAL A 128 -6.21 -6.74 -21.95
C VAL A 128 -6.77 -5.47 -21.34
N VAL A 129 -6.68 -5.36 -20.02
CA VAL A 129 -7.05 -4.16 -19.25
C VAL A 129 -5.80 -3.45 -18.79
N GLY A 130 -5.60 -2.21 -19.24
CA GLY A 130 -4.56 -1.31 -18.74
C GLY A 130 -5.18 -0.22 -17.91
N VAL A 131 -4.69 0.01 -16.69
CA VAL A 131 -5.22 1.01 -15.76
C VAL A 131 -4.18 2.11 -15.53
N ASN A 132 -4.58 3.36 -15.69
CA ASN A 132 -3.82 4.54 -15.30
C ASN A 132 -4.47 5.11 -14.03
N VAL A 133 -3.85 4.83 -12.88
CA VAL A 133 -4.26 5.38 -11.58
C VAL A 133 -3.72 6.80 -11.48
N ARG A 134 -4.57 7.77 -11.15
CA ARG A 134 -4.21 9.16 -10.95
C ARG A 134 -4.18 9.54 -9.47
N ALA A 135 -5.08 8.94 -8.68
CA ALA A 135 -5.15 9.10 -7.24
C ALA A 135 -5.60 7.80 -6.57
N PHE A 136 -5.04 7.48 -5.41
CA PHE A 136 -5.46 6.38 -4.54
C PHE A 136 -4.97 6.63 -3.12
N GLU A 137 -5.63 7.54 -2.43
CA GLU A 137 -5.24 7.98 -1.09
C GLU A 137 -6.43 8.41 -0.22
N ALA A 138 -6.19 8.53 1.08
CA ALA A 138 -7.11 9.21 1.99
C ALA A 138 -7.00 10.72 1.83
N ASN A 139 -8.11 11.42 2.02
CA ASN A 139 -8.19 12.88 2.04
C ASN A 139 -8.47 13.39 3.46
N ALA A 140 -8.02 14.61 3.74
CA ALA A 140 -8.30 15.29 5.02
C ALA A 140 -9.79 15.62 5.24
N ASP A 141 -10.60 15.58 4.19
CA ASP A 141 -12.05 15.75 4.26
C ASP A 141 -12.80 14.52 4.82
N GLY A 142 -12.07 13.45 5.18
CA GLY A 142 -12.65 12.21 5.67
C GLY A 142 -13.15 11.27 4.58
N SER A 143 -12.62 11.39 3.37
CA SER A 143 -12.89 10.46 2.27
C SER A 143 -11.64 9.71 1.81
N ALA A 144 -11.82 8.49 1.30
CA ALA A 144 -10.85 7.83 0.44
C ALA A 144 -11.17 8.18 -1.01
N HIS A 145 -10.16 8.52 -1.79
CA HIS A 145 -10.30 8.92 -3.19
C HIS A 145 -9.53 7.99 -4.10
N LEU A 146 -10.20 7.46 -5.12
CA LEU A 146 -9.61 6.74 -6.23
C LEU A 146 -10.03 7.42 -7.54
N ASP A 147 -9.05 7.84 -8.33
CA ASP A 147 -9.26 8.35 -9.69
C ASP A 147 -8.44 7.51 -10.67
N ALA A 148 -9.12 6.93 -11.66
CA ALA A 148 -8.48 6.08 -12.65
C ALA A 148 -9.14 6.19 -14.03
N VAL A 149 -8.31 5.99 -15.04
CA VAL A 149 -8.71 5.76 -16.43
C VAL A 149 -8.23 4.39 -16.84
N TRP A 150 -9.05 3.64 -17.57
CA TRP A 150 -8.64 2.33 -18.08
C TRP A 150 -8.95 2.18 -19.56
N THR A 151 -8.26 1.25 -20.16
CA THR A 151 -8.52 0.81 -21.54
C THR A 151 -8.73 -0.69 -21.56
N VAL A 152 -9.74 -1.13 -22.28
CA VAL A 152 -9.92 -2.54 -22.65
C VAL A 152 -9.48 -2.69 -24.09
N LYS A 153 -8.51 -3.58 -24.35
CA LYS A 153 -8.01 -3.92 -25.67
C LYS A 153 -8.35 -5.37 -26.00
N ASP A 154 -8.30 -5.67 -27.29
CA ASP A 154 -8.36 -7.06 -27.74
C ASP A 154 -7.16 -7.88 -27.21
N GLY A 155 -7.26 -9.20 -27.27
CA GLY A 155 -6.21 -10.10 -26.76
C GLY A 155 -4.87 -9.95 -27.46
N HIS A 156 -4.85 -9.44 -28.69
CA HIS A 156 -3.64 -9.13 -29.47
C HIS A 156 -3.06 -7.74 -29.14
N ARG A 157 -3.81 -6.92 -28.37
CA ARG A 157 -3.44 -5.56 -27.96
C ARG A 157 -3.32 -4.56 -29.11
N GLU A 158 -3.87 -4.87 -30.26
CA GLU A 158 -3.82 -4.03 -31.45
C GLU A 158 -4.90 -2.96 -31.42
N HIS A 159 -6.11 -3.32 -30.96
CA HIS A 159 -7.24 -2.43 -30.96
C HIS A 159 -7.73 -2.11 -29.54
N THR A 160 -7.99 -0.85 -29.28
CA THR A 160 -8.72 -0.42 -28.10
C THR A 160 -10.21 -0.61 -28.36
N LEU A 161 -10.84 -1.49 -27.58
CA LEU A 161 -12.25 -1.79 -27.67
C LEU A 161 -13.09 -0.79 -26.87
N LEU A 162 -12.58 -0.37 -25.72
CA LEU A 162 -13.26 0.55 -24.83
C LEU A 162 -12.27 1.34 -23.98
N THR A 163 -12.63 2.58 -23.62
CA THR A 163 -11.95 3.39 -22.61
C THR A 163 -12.99 3.85 -21.59
N GLY A 164 -12.67 3.66 -20.32
CA GLY A 164 -13.50 4.11 -19.20
C GLY A 164 -12.72 4.98 -18.24
N GLN A 165 -13.45 5.70 -17.39
CA GLN A 165 -12.87 6.46 -16.28
C GLN A 165 -13.83 6.50 -15.10
N ARG A 166 -13.28 6.61 -13.88
CA ARG A 166 -14.02 6.83 -12.64
C ARG A 166 -13.21 7.71 -11.69
N SER A 167 -13.94 8.56 -10.99
CA SER A 167 -13.47 9.23 -9.78
C SER A 167 -14.41 8.80 -8.66
N ILE A 168 -13.89 8.02 -7.72
CA ILE A 168 -14.63 7.36 -6.65
C ILE A 168 -14.25 8.02 -5.33
N ARG A 169 -15.24 8.32 -4.51
CA ARG A 169 -15.05 8.85 -3.16
C ARG A 169 -15.82 8.03 -2.16
N GLU A 170 -15.11 7.35 -1.30
CA GLU A 170 -15.65 6.52 -0.23
C GLU A 170 -15.53 7.22 1.11
N PRO A 171 -16.61 7.32 1.91
CA PRO A 171 -16.51 7.91 3.23
C PRO A 171 -15.64 7.05 4.15
N ILE A 172 -14.76 7.70 4.91
CA ILE A 172 -13.96 7.06 5.96
C ILE A 172 -14.76 7.13 7.26
N SER A 173 -15.15 5.97 7.80
CA SER A 173 -15.80 5.89 9.10
C SER A 173 -14.85 6.35 10.22
N PRO A 174 -15.35 6.88 11.35
CA PRO A 174 -14.50 7.14 12.51
C PRO A 174 -13.76 5.88 12.98
N GLY A 175 -12.48 6.00 13.32
CA GLY A 175 -11.70 4.85 13.81
C GLY A 175 -10.26 4.77 13.34
N GLY A 176 -9.73 5.82 12.70
CA GLY A 176 -8.31 5.90 12.36
C GLY A 176 -7.95 5.27 11.02
N THR A 177 -6.71 4.84 10.92
CA THR A 177 -6.09 4.38 9.68
C THR A 177 -6.71 3.10 9.12
N GLU A 178 -7.17 2.19 9.98
CA GLU A 178 -7.89 0.97 9.59
C GLU A 178 -9.13 1.30 8.75
N GLN A 179 -9.86 2.35 9.12
CA GLN A 179 -11.06 2.77 8.41
C GLN A 179 -10.72 3.43 7.07
N ALA A 180 -9.61 4.15 7.00
CA ALA A 180 -9.10 4.68 5.74
C ALA A 180 -8.71 3.54 4.77
N VAL A 181 -8.01 2.52 5.27
CA VAL A 181 -7.64 1.34 4.47
C VAL A 181 -8.90 0.58 4.00
N ALA A 182 -9.89 0.42 4.87
CA ALA A 182 -11.16 -0.22 4.49
C ALA A 182 -11.91 0.58 3.41
N ALA A 183 -11.91 1.91 3.49
CA ALA A 183 -12.52 2.77 2.48
C ALA A 183 -11.79 2.70 1.13
N LEU A 184 -10.44 2.66 1.14
CA LEU A 184 -9.64 2.41 -0.07
C LEU A 184 -9.97 1.05 -0.69
N GLY A 185 -10.17 0.02 0.13
CA GLY A 185 -10.59 -1.31 -0.35
C GLY A 185 -11.95 -1.28 -1.04
N ARG A 186 -12.93 -0.54 -0.50
CA ARG A 186 -14.25 -0.36 -1.15
C ARG A 186 -14.14 0.39 -2.46
N ALA A 187 -13.36 1.47 -2.50
CA ALA A 187 -13.13 2.23 -3.73
C ALA A 187 -12.50 1.35 -4.84
N LEU A 188 -11.57 0.45 -4.45
CA LEU A 188 -10.99 -0.52 -5.38
C LEU A 188 -12.04 -1.52 -5.89
N GLY A 189 -12.94 -2.00 -5.02
CA GLY A 189 -14.06 -2.86 -5.40
C GLY A 189 -14.95 -2.19 -6.45
N GLU A 190 -15.41 -0.94 -6.20
CA GLU A 190 -16.23 -0.19 -7.15
C GLU A 190 -15.51 0.03 -8.51
N LEU A 191 -14.20 0.27 -8.49
CA LEU A 191 -13.42 0.34 -9.72
C LEU A 191 -13.44 -1.00 -10.47
N GLY A 192 -13.27 -2.11 -9.75
CA GLY A 192 -13.31 -3.45 -10.32
C GLY A 192 -14.64 -3.76 -11.00
N ASP A 193 -15.77 -3.48 -10.33
CA ASP A 193 -17.12 -3.63 -10.88
C ASP A 193 -17.29 -2.85 -12.20
N ALA A 194 -16.82 -1.61 -12.24
CA ALA A 194 -16.89 -0.77 -13.42
C ALA A 194 -16.07 -1.35 -14.58
N ILE A 195 -14.83 -1.78 -14.31
CA ILE A 195 -13.95 -2.39 -15.32
C ILE A 195 -14.52 -3.71 -15.80
N ALA A 196 -15.02 -4.57 -14.92
CA ALA A 196 -15.62 -5.85 -15.29
C ALA A 196 -16.84 -5.68 -16.21
N SER A 197 -17.70 -4.71 -15.90
CA SER A 197 -18.82 -4.34 -16.76
C SER A 197 -18.38 -3.92 -18.17
N ASP A 198 -17.29 -3.14 -18.25
CA ASP A 198 -16.72 -2.71 -19.52
C ASP A 198 -16.09 -3.86 -20.32
N VAL A 199 -15.36 -4.76 -19.62
CA VAL A 199 -14.81 -5.96 -20.23
C VAL A 199 -15.93 -6.83 -20.81
N GLN A 200 -17.00 -7.08 -20.03
CA GLN A 200 -18.14 -7.88 -20.51
C GLN A 200 -18.82 -7.27 -21.74
N ARG A 201 -18.85 -5.94 -21.85
CA ARG A 201 -19.38 -5.25 -23.05
C ARG A 201 -18.45 -5.34 -24.25
N ALA A 202 -17.15 -5.31 -24.01
CA ALA A 202 -16.14 -5.30 -25.05
C ALA A 202 -15.90 -6.67 -25.68
N VAL A 203 -16.12 -7.78 -24.94
CA VAL A 203 -15.85 -9.16 -25.40
C VAL A 203 -17.12 -9.91 -25.91
N ARG A 204 -18.26 -9.24 -25.93
CA ARG A 204 -19.50 -9.76 -26.56
C ARG A 204 -19.45 -9.61 -28.06
#